data_46ba2a05d552f3763625375600d79743
#
_entry.id   46ba2a05d552f3763625375600d79743
#
_cell.length_a   1.000
_cell.length_b   1.000
_cell.length_c   1.000
_cell.angle_alpha   90.00
_cell.angle_beta   90.00
_cell.angle_gamma   90.00
#
_symmetry.space_group_name_H-M   'P 1'
#
loop_
_entity.id
_entity.type
_entity.pdbx_description
1 polymer ?
#
loop_
_entity_poly.entity_id
_entity_poly.type
_entity_poly.pdbx_seq_one_letter_code
_entity_poly.pdbx_strand_id
1 'polypeptide(L)'
;MEDRLILVDYKDNKIGEGFKQEVHEKGLLHRAFSVFIINGNKMLIQKRARDKYHSAGLWANTCCSHPRVNEDTYEAAKRRLREECGIECDIREIGSFIYRSVYENGMTEYELDHVFVGYYDGEYKPDLSEIEELKYVDIDFLLADIKDNPDKYSTWFKSALYMVIKVL
;
A
#
# COMPACT_ATOMS: atom_id res chain seq x y z
N MET A 1 -18.93 10.34 3.90
CA MET A 1 -19.18 10.01 2.48
C MET A 1 -18.37 8.77 2.13
N GLU A 2 -19.00 7.77 1.57
CA GLU A 2 -18.34 6.53 1.19
C GLU A 2 -17.42 6.77 -0.01
N ASP A 3 -16.16 6.28 0.08
CA ASP A 3 -15.19 6.46 -0.99
C ASP A 3 -15.54 5.59 -2.20
N ARG A 4 -15.48 6.20 -3.38
CA ARG A 4 -15.60 5.50 -4.65
C ARG A 4 -14.21 5.19 -5.20
N LEU A 5 -14.06 3.96 -5.68
CA LEU A 5 -12.83 3.47 -6.29
C LEU A 5 -12.91 3.53 -7.80
N ILE A 6 -11.75 3.62 -8.45
CA ILE A 6 -11.65 3.66 -9.91
C ILE A 6 -11.49 2.23 -10.41
N LEU A 7 -12.51 1.73 -11.14
CA LEU A 7 -12.42 0.43 -11.79
C LEU A 7 -11.61 0.55 -13.07
N VAL A 8 -10.72 -0.41 -13.30
CA VAL A 8 -9.79 -0.38 -14.44
C VAL A 8 -9.77 -1.72 -15.18
N ASP A 9 -9.31 -1.68 -16.43
CA ASP A 9 -8.93 -2.87 -17.17
C ASP A 9 -7.45 -3.23 -16.89
N TYR A 10 -6.95 -4.30 -17.53
CA TYR A 10 -5.55 -4.75 -17.34
C TYR A 10 -4.50 -3.77 -17.88
N LYS A 11 -4.92 -2.77 -18.64
CA LYS A 11 -4.05 -1.72 -19.17
C LYS A 11 -4.15 -0.42 -18.37
N ASP A 12 -4.81 -0.46 -17.20
CA ASP A 12 -5.03 0.69 -16.32
C ASP A 12 -5.95 1.78 -16.92
N ASN A 13 -6.77 1.42 -17.90
CA ASN A 13 -7.79 2.33 -18.41
C ASN A 13 -9.01 2.30 -17.46
N LYS A 14 -9.52 3.47 -17.10
CA LYS A 14 -10.74 3.58 -16.31
C LYS A 14 -11.92 3.01 -17.09
N ILE A 15 -12.62 2.04 -16.52
CA ILE A 15 -13.82 1.43 -17.10
C ILE A 15 -15.09 1.67 -16.27
N GLY A 16 -14.95 2.25 -15.09
CA GLY A 16 -16.09 2.52 -14.22
C GLY A 16 -15.66 3.02 -12.85
N GLU A 17 -16.63 3.04 -11.95
CA GLU A 17 -16.46 3.43 -10.55
C GLU A 17 -17.32 2.51 -9.69
N GLY A 18 -16.92 2.31 -8.43
CA GLY A 18 -17.70 1.52 -7.49
C GLY A 18 -17.42 1.93 -6.05
N PHE A 19 -18.37 1.68 -5.18
CA PHE A 19 -18.18 1.88 -3.75
C PHE A 19 -17.21 0.83 -3.21
N LYS A 20 -16.36 1.24 -2.29
CA LYS A 20 -15.28 0.40 -1.75
C LYS A 20 -15.76 -0.96 -1.27
N GLN A 21 -16.85 -1.01 -0.52
CA GLN A 21 -17.40 -2.27 -0.02
C GLN A 21 -17.82 -3.19 -1.16
N GLU A 22 -18.62 -2.69 -2.11
CA GLU A 22 -19.10 -3.46 -3.25
C GLU A 22 -17.95 -4.00 -4.11
N VAL A 23 -16.94 -3.16 -4.37
CA VAL A 23 -15.77 -3.53 -5.17
C VAL A 23 -15.02 -4.71 -4.53
N HIS A 24 -14.85 -4.70 -3.21
CA HIS A 24 -14.20 -5.78 -2.48
C HIS A 24 -15.07 -7.03 -2.33
N GLU A 25 -16.37 -6.88 -2.16
CA GLU A 25 -17.31 -8.01 -2.11
C GLU A 25 -17.37 -8.75 -3.47
N LYS A 26 -17.41 -8.01 -4.56
CA LYS A 26 -17.49 -8.56 -5.92
C LYS A 26 -16.12 -8.92 -6.51
N GLY A 27 -15.03 -8.53 -5.88
CA GLY A 27 -13.68 -8.77 -6.39
C GLY A 27 -13.40 -8.07 -7.70
N LEU A 28 -13.78 -6.80 -7.84
CA LEU A 28 -13.56 -6.02 -9.06
C LEU A 28 -12.15 -5.43 -9.09
N LEU A 29 -11.53 -5.46 -10.28
CA LEU A 29 -10.21 -4.87 -10.48
C LEU A 29 -10.29 -3.35 -10.37
N HIS A 30 -9.50 -2.79 -9.46
CA HIS A 30 -9.51 -1.35 -9.20
C HIS A 30 -8.10 -0.82 -9.02
N ARG A 31 -7.95 0.50 -9.20
CA ARG A 31 -6.66 1.18 -9.10
C ARG A 31 -6.28 1.40 -7.64
N ALA A 32 -5.01 1.14 -7.34
CA ALA A 32 -4.43 1.32 -6.01
C ALA A 32 -3.00 1.83 -6.13
N PHE A 33 -2.40 2.18 -5.00
CA PHE A 33 -0.99 2.53 -4.93
C PHE A 33 -0.36 2.03 -3.63
N SER A 34 0.95 1.80 -3.71
CA SER A 34 1.79 1.47 -2.56
C SER A 34 3.01 2.38 -2.55
N VAL A 35 3.30 2.98 -1.40
CA VAL A 35 4.45 3.87 -1.20
C VAL A 35 5.46 3.19 -0.29
N PHE A 36 6.72 3.23 -0.69
CA PHE A 36 7.87 2.72 0.06
C PHE A 36 8.81 3.88 0.38
N ILE A 37 9.01 4.17 1.64
CA ILE A 37 9.95 5.20 2.11
C ILE A 37 11.22 4.55 2.61
N ILE A 38 12.34 5.04 2.09
CA ILE A 38 13.68 4.50 2.31
C ILE A 38 14.55 5.56 3.00
N ASN A 39 15.37 5.12 3.94
CA ASN A 39 16.41 5.93 4.56
C ASN A 39 17.69 5.08 4.65
N GLY A 40 18.64 5.32 3.74
CA GLY A 40 19.83 4.51 3.64
C GLY A 40 19.53 3.04 3.36
N ASN A 41 19.94 2.15 4.25
CA ASN A 41 19.66 0.72 4.17
C ASN A 41 18.39 0.28 4.91
N LYS A 42 17.54 1.24 5.29
CA LYS A 42 16.32 0.98 6.06
C LYS A 42 15.08 1.34 5.27
N MET A 43 14.01 0.61 5.53
CA MET A 43 12.68 0.84 4.97
C MET A 43 11.70 1.16 6.08
N LEU A 44 10.85 2.16 5.86
CA LEU A 44 9.79 2.52 6.81
C LEU A 44 8.60 1.59 6.57
N ILE A 45 8.29 0.75 7.55
CA ILE A 45 7.16 -0.19 7.47
C ILE A 45 6.11 0.12 8.52
N GLN A 46 4.86 -0.23 8.22
CA GLN A 46 3.75 -0.05 9.14
C GLN A 46 3.17 -1.37 9.60
N LYS A 47 2.73 -1.42 10.85
CA LYS A 47 1.84 -2.45 11.34
C LYS A 47 0.41 -1.93 11.26
N ARG A 48 -0.43 -2.64 10.52
CA ARG A 48 -1.82 -2.24 10.29
C ARG A 48 -2.62 -2.29 11.58
N ALA A 49 -3.49 -1.29 11.77
CA ALA A 49 -4.38 -1.25 12.94
C ALA A 49 -5.23 -2.53 13.01
N ARG A 50 -5.54 -2.97 14.23
CA ARG A 50 -6.23 -4.25 14.48
C ARG A 50 -7.70 -4.27 14.08
N ASP A 51 -8.29 -3.10 13.87
CA ASP A 51 -9.68 -2.92 13.42
C ASP A 51 -9.85 -2.85 11.90
N LYS A 52 -8.78 -3.09 11.15
CA LYS A 52 -8.85 -3.16 9.68
C LYS A 52 -9.70 -4.35 9.24
N TYR A 53 -10.46 -4.17 8.16
CA TYR A 53 -11.37 -5.18 7.63
C TYR A 53 -10.66 -6.40 7.02
N HIS A 54 -9.40 -6.27 6.64
CA HIS A 54 -8.52 -7.39 6.27
C HIS A 54 -7.07 -7.10 6.66
N SER A 55 -6.27 -8.15 6.78
CA SER A 55 -4.84 -8.06 7.08
C SER A 55 -4.54 -7.25 8.36
N ALA A 56 -5.48 -7.24 9.31
CA ALA A 56 -5.34 -6.53 10.57
C ALA A 56 -4.12 -7.03 11.35
N GLY A 57 -3.33 -6.09 11.88
CA GLY A 57 -2.14 -6.41 12.66
C GLY A 57 -0.95 -6.94 11.85
N LEU A 58 -1.05 -7.01 10.52
CA LEU A 58 0.08 -7.40 9.67
C LEU A 58 0.98 -6.21 9.38
N TRP A 59 2.25 -6.51 9.12
CA TRP A 59 3.22 -5.56 8.63
C TRP A 59 3.07 -5.35 7.13
N ALA A 60 3.23 -4.11 6.70
CA ALA A 60 3.14 -3.72 5.30
C ALA A 60 4.15 -2.60 4.99
N ASN A 61 4.22 -2.19 3.73
CA ASN A 61 4.99 -1.03 3.30
C ASN A 61 4.51 0.25 4.00
N THR A 62 5.18 1.37 3.75
CA THR A 62 4.95 2.63 4.45
C THR A 62 3.49 3.09 4.39
N CYS A 63 2.90 3.08 3.19
CA CYS A 63 1.54 3.56 2.98
C CYS A 63 0.95 2.87 1.75
N CYS A 64 -0.32 2.51 1.80
CA CYS A 64 -1.07 1.99 0.66
C CYS A 64 -2.53 2.42 0.75
N SER A 65 -3.12 2.77 -0.39
CA SER A 65 -4.51 3.19 -0.47
C SER A 65 -4.98 3.23 -1.93
N HIS A 66 -6.06 3.93 -2.17
CA HIS A 66 -6.69 4.08 -3.48
C HIS A 66 -6.81 5.56 -3.83
N PRO A 67 -6.58 5.95 -5.11
CA PRO A 67 -6.94 7.29 -5.54
C PRO A 67 -8.45 7.48 -5.50
N ARG A 68 -8.90 8.68 -5.20
CA ARG A 68 -10.30 9.07 -5.34
C ARG A 68 -10.65 9.18 -6.82
N VAL A 69 -11.93 9.10 -7.13
CA VAL A 69 -12.42 9.37 -8.48
C VAL A 69 -11.98 10.78 -8.91
N ASN A 70 -11.42 10.88 -10.12
CA ASN A 70 -10.83 12.10 -10.69
C ASN A 70 -9.57 12.62 -9.99
N GLU A 71 -9.00 11.85 -9.09
CA GLU A 71 -7.71 12.17 -8.45
C GLU A 71 -6.57 11.50 -9.21
N ASP A 72 -5.49 12.25 -9.46
CA ASP A 72 -4.26 11.71 -9.99
C ASP A 72 -3.61 10.76 -8.99
N THR A 73 -3.10 9.62 -9.46
CA THR A 73 -2.55 8.56 -8.58
C THR A 73 -1.32 9.05 -7.80
N TYR A 74 -0.43 9.81 -8.42
CA TYR A 74 0.73 10.39 -7.75
C TYR A 74 0.32 11.36 -6.64
N GLU A 75 -0.63 12.25 -6.92
CA GLU A 75 -1.15 13.20 -5.93
C GLU A 75 -1.88 12.48 -4.78
N ALA A 76 -2.62 11.42 -5.09
CA ALA A 76 -3.26 10.57 -4.09
C ALA A 76 -2.23 9.92 -3.16
N ALA A 77 -1.15 9.39 -3.72
CA ALA A 77 -0.07 8.77 -2.96
C ALA A 77 0.59 9.77 -2.00
N LYS A 78 0.88 10.98 -2.46
CA LYS A 78 1.42 12.05 -1.62
C LYS A 78 0.44 12.48 -0.52
N ARG A 79 -0.83 12.60 -0.87
CA ARG A 79 -1.88 12.96 0.08
C ARG A 79 -1.98 11.94 1.22
N ARG A 80 -2.06 10.66 0.88
CA ARG A 80 -2.20 9.60 1.88
C ARG A 80 -0.93 9.42 2.72
N LEU A 81 0.25 9.60 2.12
CA LEU A 81 1.51 9.56 2.86
C LEU A 81 1.54 10.65 3.96
N ARG A 82 1.06 11.86 3.64
CA ARG A 82 0.92 12.94 4.61
C ARG A 82 -0.13 12.61 5.67
N GLU A 83 -1.31 12.16 5.25
CA GLU A 83 -2.42 11.86 6.18
C GLU A 83 -2.11 10.70 7.13
N GLU A 84 -1.54 9.61 6.62
CA GLU A 84 -1.28 8.41 7.42
C GLU A 84 0.04 8.45 8.19
N CYS A 85 1.08 9.03 7.61
CA CYS A 85 2.44 8.97 8.16
C CYS A 85 3.02 10.33 8.57
N GLY A 86 2.36 11.44 8.22
CA GLY A 86 2.89 12.77 8.50
C GLY A 86 4.14 13.11 7.69
N ILE A 87 4.32 12.49 6.54
CA ILE A 87 5.51 12.66 5.70
C ILE A 87 5.16 13.44 4.43
N GLU A 88 5.99 14.45 4.14
CA GLU A 88 5.98 15.18 2.88
C GLU A 88 7.37 15.08 2.24
N CYS A 89 7.46 14.37 1.12
CA CYS A 89 8.69 14.24 0.34
C CYS A 89 8.36 13.92 -1.10
N ASP A 90 9.35 14.02 -1.97
CA ASP A 90 9.21 13.57 -3.35
C ASP A 90 9.20 12.04 -3.41
N ILE A 91 8.33 11.52 -4.26
CA ILE A 91 8.23 10.09 -4.56
C ILE A 91 8.27 9.92 -6.08
N ARG A 92 8.69 8.75 -6.54
CA ARG A 92 8.66 8.41 -7.96
C ARG A 92 8.00 7.06 -8.19
N GLU A 93 7.23 6.94 -9.24
CA GLU A 93 6.66 5.67 -9.66
C GLU A 93 7.74 4.80 -10.28
N ILE A 94 7.84 3.55 -9.85
CA ILE A 94 8.81 2.59 -10.36
C ILE A 94 8.16 1.50 -11.21
N GLY A 95 6.85 1.44 -11.24
CA GLY A 95 6.09 0.47 -12.01
C GLY A 95 4.74 0.17 -11.39
N SER A 96 4.05 -0.82 -11.95
CA SER A 96 2.77 -1.30 -11.43
C SER A 96 2.67 -2.81 -11.59
N PHE A 97 1.79 -3.43 -10.83
CA PHE A 97 1.50 -4.86 -10.93
C PHE A 97 0.05 -5.13 -10.54
N ILE A 98 -0.46 -6.28 -10.93
CA ILE A 98 -1.81 -6.71 -10.56
C ILE A 98 -1.68 -7.86 -9.58
N TYR A 99 -2.42 -7.79 -8.48
CA TYR A 99 -2.53 -8.90 -7.54
C TYR A 99 -3.97 -9.14 -7.13
N ARG A 100 -4.25 -10.35 -6.67
CA ARG A 100 -5.56 -10.76 -6.18
C ARG A 100 -5.39 -11.59 -4.91
N SER A 101 -6.10 -11.20 -3.86
CA SER A 101 -6.12 -11.92 -2.58
C SER A 101 -7.55 -12.06 -2.09
N VAL A 102 -7.92 -13.28 -1.73
CA VAL A 102 -9.23 -13.59 -1.13
C VAL A 102 -9.04 -13.82 0.36
N TYR A 103 -9.85 -13.15 1.17
CA TYR A 103 -9.78 -13.22 2.63
C TYR A 103 -10.93 -14.06 3.21
N GLU A 104 -10.74 -14.55 4.44
CA GLU A 104 -11.71 -15.42 5.12
C GLU A 104 -13.10 -14.79 5.28
N ASN A 105 -13.17 -13.44 5.37
CA ASN A 105 -14.44 -12.71 5.48
C ASN A 105 -15.19 -12.57 4.15
N GLY A 106 -14.71 -13.20 3.06
CA GLY A 106 -15.32 -13.12 1.73
C GLY A 106 -14.92 -11.90 0.91
N MET A 107 -14.14 -10.99 1.48
CA MET A 107 -13.63 -9.82 0.77
C MET A 107 -12.48 -10.22 -0.16
N THR A 108 -12.39 -9.56 -1.32
CA THR A 108 -11.33 -9.79 -2.29
C THR A 108 -10.63 -8.49 -2.61
N GLU A 109 -9.30 -8.46 -2.45
CA GLU A 109 -8.44 -7.42 -2.99
C GLU A 109 -8.03 -7.83 -4.40
N TYR A 110 -8.46 -7.07 -5.40
CA TYR A 110 -8.06 -7.26 -6.79
C TYR A 110 -7.64 -5.90 -7.34
N GLU A 111 -6.31 -5.65 -7.33
CA GLU A 111 -5.77 -4.32 -7.51
C GLU A 111 -4.76 -4.26 -8.64
N LEU A 112 -4.83 -3.18 -9.42
CA LEU A 112 -3.73 -2.69 -10.23
C LEU A 112 -3.01 -1.65 -9.38
N ASP A 113 -1.88 -2.05 -8.81
CA ASP A 113 -1.16 -1.33 -7.78
C ASP A 113 0.04 -0.57 -8.38
N HIS A 114 -0.02 0.76 -8.30
CA HIS A 114 1.08 1.64 -8.68
C HIS A 114 2.08 1.74 -7.54
N VAL A 115 3.35 1.43 -7.79
CA VAL A 115 4.40 1.38 -6.77
C VAL A 115 5.28 2.62 -6.85
N PHE A 116 5.39 3.31 -5.71
CA PHE A 116 6.18 4.54 -5.55
C PHE A 116 7.28 4.34 -4.52
N VAL A 117 8.44 4.96 -4.77
CA VAL A 117 9.57 4.98 -3.83
C VAL A 117 9.95 6.43 -3.54
N GLY A 118 10.18 6.74 -2.27
CA GLY A 118 10.71 8.03 -1.82
C GLY A 118 11.83 7.84 -0.80
N TYR A 119 12.68 8.85 -0.67
CA TYR A 119 13.77 8.87 0.29
C TYR A 119 13.50 9.96 1.32
N TYR A 120 13.52 9.58 2.60
CA TYR A 120 13.16 10.50 3.68
C TYR A 120 13.86 10.10 4.98
N ASP A 121 14.45 11.08 5.65
CA ASP A 121 15.15 10.90 6.93
C ASP A 121 14.60 11.79 8.05
N GLY A 122 13.49 12.49 7.78
CA GLY A 122 12.87 13.39 8.72
C GLY A 122 11.95 12.69 9.74
N GLU A 123 11.25 13.52 10.51
CA GLU A 123 10.28 13.03 11.48
C GLU A 123 9.02 12.51 10.79
N TYR A 124 8.36 11.55 11.43
CA TYR A 124 7.08 11.01 10.97
C TYR A 124 6.11 10.89 12.15
N LYS A 125 4.83 10.95 11.83
CA LYS A 125 3.77 10.87 12.84
C LYS A 125 2.64 9.98 12.30
N PRO A 126 2.52 8.73 12.78
CA PRO A 126 1.46 7.84 12.31
C PRO A 126 0.08 8.29 12.79
N ASP A 127 -0.91 8.14 11.92
CA ASP A 127 -2.31 8.21 12.30
C ASP A 127 -2.69 6.89 12.98
N LEU A 128 -2.88 6.91 14.29
CA LEU A 128 -3.12 5.72 15.10
C LEU A 128 -4.47 5.04 14.82
N SER A 129 -5.38 5.70 14.09
CA SER A 129 -6.61 5.08 13.60
C SER A 129 -6.35 4.12 12.43
N GLU A 130 -5.25 4.31 11.71
CA GLU A 130 -4.87 3.51 10.53
C GLU A 130 -3.68 2.59 10.82
N ILE A 131 -2.73 3.04 11.64
CA ILE A 131 -1.42 2.43 11.84
C ILE A 131 -1.20 2.19 13.33
N GLU A 132 -0.96 0.94 13.74
CA GLU A 132 -0.61 0.60 15.12
C GLU A 132 0.84 0.99 15.44
N GLU A 133 1.76 0.74 14.51
CA GLU A 133 3.19 1.03 14.67
C GLU A 133 3.81 1.39 13.32
N LEU A 134 4.71 2.36 13.31
CA LEU A 134 5.46 2.80 12.13
C LEU A 134 6.93 2.89 12.51
N LYS A 135 7.81 2.16 11.81
CA LYS A 135 9.24 2.13 12.15
C LYS A 135 10.12 1.81 10.95
N TYR A 136 11.35 2.31 11.01
CA TYR A 136 12.41 1.90 10.08
C TYR A 136 13.00 0.55 10.49
N VAL A 137 13.18 -0.33 9.50
CA VAL A 137 13.77 -1.65 9.67
C VAL A 137 14.87 -1.83 8.62
N ASP A 138 15.98 -2.43 9.03
CA ASP A 138 17.06 -2.80 8.12
C ASP A 138 16.52 -3.71 7.01
N ILE A 139 16.84 -3.41 5.75
CA ILE A 139 16.27 -4.10 4.58
C ILE A 139 16.74 -5.56 4.54
N ASP A 140 18.00 -5.85 4.88
CA ASP A 140 18.49 -7.22 4.87
C ASP A 140 17.81 -8.06 5.96
N PHE A 141 17.62 -7.48 7.14
CA PHE A 141 16.82 -8.11 8.20
C PHE A 141 15.38 -8.37 7.75
N LEU A 142 14.76 -7.38 7.13
CA LEU A 142 13.39 -7.48 6.64
C LEU A 142 13.22 -8.62 5.63
N LEU A 143 14.14 -8.73 4.66
CA LEU A 143 14.12 -9.80 3.67
C LEU A 143 14.26 -11.18 4.31
N ALA A 144 15.14 -11.32 5.29
CA ALA A 144 15.32 -12.57 6.03
C ALA A 144 14.08 -12.92 6.87
N ASP A 145 13.49 -11.93 7.55
CA ASP A 145 12.30 -12.17 8.38
C ASP A 145 11.07 -12.51 7.55
N ILE A 146 10.90 -11.90 6.38
CA ILE A 146 9.82 -12.25 5.45
C ILE A 146 9.95 -13.71 4.98
N LYS A 147 11.16 -14.16 4.72
CA LYS A 147 11.42 -15.54 4.32
C LYS A 147 11.07 -16.53 5.44
N ASP A 148 11.46 -16.20 6.68
CA ASP A 148 11.27 -17.08 7.84
C ASP A 148 9.85 -16.99 8.42
N ASN A 149 9.22 -15.82 8.34
CA ASN A 149 7.93 -15.53 8.94
C ASN A 149 6.99 -14.80 7.95
N PRO A 150 6.67 -15.39 6.79
CA PRO A 150 5.90 -14.71 5.75
C PRO A 150 4.50 -14.27 6.18
N ASP A 151 3.91 -14.96 7.16
CA ASP A 151 2.55 -14.68 7.64
C ASP A 151 2.44 -13.41 8.48
N LYS A 152 3.56 -12.81 8.87
CA LYS A 152 3.58 -11.51 9.55
C LYS A 152 3.34 -10.33 8.61
N TYR A 153 3.42 -10.57 7.30
CA TYR A 153 3.46 -9.53 6.28
C TYR A 153 2.29 -9.66 5.30
N SER A 154 1.76 -8.51 4.88
CA SER A 154 0.64 -8.49 3.93
C SER A 154 1.04 -9.02 2.55
N THR A 155 0.07 -9.53 1.81
CA THR A 155 0.27 -10.14 0.49
C THR A 155 0.85 -9.15 -0.51
N TRP A 156 0.26 -7.96 -0.61
CA TRP A 156 0.71 -6.94 -1.58
C TRP A 156 2.12 -6.44 -1.27
N PHE A 157 2.49 -6.29 0.00
CA PHE A 157 3.83 -5.89 0.42
C PHE A 157 4.87 -6.87 -0.09
N LYS A 158 4.67 -8.17 0.16
CA LYS A 158 5.60 -9.20 -0.30
C LYS A 158 5.75 -9.21 -1.82
N SER A 159 4.67 -8.99 -2.54
CA SER A 159 4.69 -8.94 -4.01
C SER A 159 5.41 -7.70 -4.55
N ALA A 160 5.14 -6.53 -3.99
CA ALA A 160 5.73 -5.27 -4.44
C ALA A 160 7.20 -5.12 -4.05
N LEU A 161 7.63 -5.74 -2.96
CA LEU A 161 8.97 -5.59 -2.39
C LEU A 161 10.08 -5.92 -3.40
N TYR A 162 9.88 -6.93 -4.23
CA TYR A 162 10.88 -7.31 -5.26
C TYR A 162 11.10 -6.21 -6.29
N MET A 163 10.05 -5.48 -6.66
CA MET A 163 10.18 -4.33 -7.56
C MET A 163 11.02 -3.23 -6.92
N VAL A 164 10.78 -2.97 -5.65
CA VAL A 164 11.49 -1.92 -4.89
C VAL A 164 12.96 -2.26 -4.73
N ILE A 165 13.29 -3.48 -4.33
CA ILE A 165 14.68 -3.91 -4.12
C ILE A 165 15.52 -3.75 -5.38
N LYS A 166 14.95 -3.97 -6.56
CA LYS A 166 15.68 -3.85 -7.84
C LYS A 166 16.11 -2.43 -8.19
N VAL A 167 15.50 -1.42 -7.57
CA VAL A 167 15.80 0.00 -7.88
C VAL A 167 16.57 0.72 -6.76
N LEU A 168 16.89 0.03 -5.68
CA LEU A 168 17.64 0.59 -4.54
C LEU A 168 19.16 0.58 -4.75
#